data_42fd56ee01ab632d15e463313d91c0e3
#
_entry.id   42fd56ee01ab632d15e463313d91c0e3
#
_cell.length_a   1.000
_cell.length_b   1.000
_cell.length_c   1.000
_cell.angle_alpha   90.00
_cell.angle_beta   90.00
_cell.angle_gamma   90.00
#
_symmetry.space_group_name_H-M   'P 1'
#
loop_
_entity.id
_entity.type
_entity.pdbx_description
1 polymer ?
#
loop_
_entity_poly.entity_id
_entity_poly.type
_entity_poly.pdbx_seq_one_letter_code
_entity_poly.pdbx_strand_id
1 'polypeptide(L)'
;MEADGKPRLSLGQILQMNLGFLGLQFSFGLQQANMSPIWGYLGAHEENFAWLGIAGPLAGLIVQPIIGAMSDRTLSKFGRRTPYFLIGAIMCSAGLFLMPLSQSVMMAFSLLFILDLGNNITMEPYRAYVNDRLNPSQRGFGFLSQSAFTGLAQTLAYLMPSILVWFGMSKYETSANHIPEFTRVSFLIGAFLSIITIIWSITRVPELPLSTQERERIEKLPRNFVADLKEIFSAIKKMPKQMRTMAFMSLFQWYAMCGYWGYTTNAISRSLFNTSDATTQAYREAVLTNGQMGAFYNFMAFVAALIMAPIARKMGAHKLHALCLVGFG
;
A
#
# COMPACT_ATOMS: atom_id res chain seq x y z
N MET A 1 27.37 26.44 2.00
CA MET A 1 27.69 24.99 2.09
C MET A 1 26.40 24.27 2.42
N GLU A 2 25.98 23.35 1.56
CA GLU A 2 24.70 22.61 1.71
C GLU A 2 24.84 21.63 2.87
N ALA A 3 23.92 21.66 3.80
CA ALA A 3 24.00 21.03 5.11
C ALA A 3 24.13 19.48 5.12
N ASP A 4 24.15 18.80 3.96
CA ASP A 4 24.21 17.32 3.90
C ASP A 4 24.97 16.79 2.66
N GLY A 5 25.60 17.64 1.85
CA GLY A 5 26.39 17.20 0.65
C GLY A 5 25.60 16.47 -0.45
N LYS A 6 24.26 16.29 -0.29
CA LYS A 6 23.43 15.58 -1.25
C LYS A 6 23.06 16.48 -2.43
N PRO A 7 23.22 16.02 -3.68
CA PRO A 7 22.88 16.81 -4.85
C PRO A 7 21.37 17.05 -4.90
N ARG A 8 21.00 18.28 -5.28
CA ARG A 8 19.60 18.62 -5.53
C ARG A 8 19.08 17.94 -6.77
N LEU A 9 17.88 17.40 -6.67
CA LEU A 9 17.14 16.84 -7.80
C LEU A 9 16.19 17.89 -8.39
N SER A 10 15.95 17.82 -9.70
CA SER A 10 14.86 18.55 -10.33
C SER A 10 13.50 18.02 -9.88
N LEU A 11 12.44 18.82 -10.00
CA LEU A 11 11.08 18.37 -9.66
C LEU A 11 10.69 17.12 -10.45
N GLY A 12 11.03 17.05 -11.74
CA GLY A 12 10.79 15.88 -12.57
C GLY A 12 11.52 14.62 -12.07
N GLN A 13 12.74 14.75 -11.58
CA GLN A 13 13.48 13.63 -10.98
C GLN A 13 12.85 13.18 -9.66
N ILE A 14 12.35 14.09 -8.83
CA ILE A 14 11.65 13.73 -7.59
C ILE A 14 10.35 12.97 -7.90
N LEU A 15 9.61 13.38 -8.93
CA LEU A 15 8.42 12.65 -9.40
C LEU A 15 8.79 11.27 -9.95
N GLN A 16 9.82 11.17 -10.80
CA GLN A 16 10.31 9.88 -11.31
C GLN A 16 10.79 8.94 -10.19
N MET A 17 11.46 9.50 -9.17
CA MET A 17 11.88 8.77 -7.98
C MET A 17 10.69 8.14 -7.24
N ASN A 18 9.57 8.86 -7.17
CA ASN A 18 8.38 8.42 -6.45
C ASN A 18 7.37 7.63 -7.31
N LEU A 19 7.65 7.47 -8.62
CA LEU A 19 6.74 6.74 -9.52
C LEU A 19 6.55 5.28 -9.11
N GLY A 20 7.59 4.63 -8.58
CA GLY A 20 7.47 3.26 -8.05
C GLY A 20 6.49 3.15 -6.88
N PHE A 21 6.34 4.24 -6.11
CA PHE A 21 5.34 4.28 -5.04
C PHE A 21 3.90 4.31 -5.58
N LEU A 22 3.68 4.89 -6.78
CA LEU A 22 2.39 4.81 -7.48
C LEU A 22 2.01 3.36 -7.78
N GLY A 23 2.91 2.55 -8.36
CA GLY A 23 2.62 1.14 -8.65
C GLY A 23 2.36 0.32 -7.39
N LEU A 24 3.13 0.56 -6.33
CA LEU A 24 2.90 -0.05 -5.02
C LEU A 24 1.51 0.28 -4.45
N GLN A 25 1.11 1.55 -4.50
CA GLN A 25 -0.18 2.00 -3.99
C GLN A 25 -1.35 1.58 -4.89
N PHE A 26 -1.11 1.40 -6.17
CA PHE A 26 -2.10 0.81 -7.09
C PHE A 26 -2.38 -0.65 -6.73
N SER A 27 -1.33 -1.44 -6.47
CA SER A 27 -1.43 -2.80 -5.95
C SER A 27 -2.27 -2.85 -4.67
N PHE A 28 -1.97 -1.98 -3.72
CA PHE A 28 -2.68 -1.89 -2.46
C PHE A 28 -4.15 -1.48 -2.63
N GLY A 29 -4.45 -0.52 -3.51
CA GLY A 29 -5.81 -0.11 -3.83
C GLY A 29 -6.65 -1.23 -4.49
N LEU A 30 -6.06 -2.00 -5.41
CA LEU A 30 -6.73 -3.17 -6.00
C LEU A 30 -7.08 -4.23 -4.95
N GLN A 31 -6.15 -4.49 -4.05
CA GLN A 31 -6.36 -5.41 -2.94
C GLN A 31 -7.52 -4.94 -2.06
N GLN A 32 -7.50 -3.70 -1.60
CA GLN A 32 -8.55 -3.15 -0.74
C GLN A 32 -9.94 -3.19 -1.40
N ALA A 33 -10.02 -2.87 -2.70
CA ALA A 33 -11.29 -2.82 -3.42
C ALA A 33 -11.89 -4.19 -3.72
N ASN A 34 -11.05 -5.22 -3.94
CA ASN A 34 -11.50 -6.45 -4.60
C ASN A 34 -11.34 -7.72 -3.76
N MET A 35 -10.60 -7.72 -2.62
CA MET A 35 -10.38 -8.97 -1.89
C MET A 35 -11.66 -9.53 -1.28
N SER A 36 -12.48 -8.70 -0.66
CA SER A 36 -13.77 -9.11 -0.11
C SER A 36 -14.69 -9.71 -1.20
N PRO A 37 -14.90 -9.05 -2.36
CA PRO A 37 -15.58 -9.66 -3.49
C PRO A 37 -14.98 -10.99 -3.97
N ILE A 38 -13.66 -11.09 -4.07
CA ILE A 38 -12.99 -12.33 -4.52
C ILE A 38 -13.30 -13.48 -3.57
N TRP A 39 -13.25 -13.26 -2.27
CA TRP A 39 -13.63 -14.28 -1.29
C TRP A 39 -15.09 -14.72 -1.45
N GLY A 40 -16.01 -13.75 -1.69
CA GLY A 40 -17.41 -14.04 -1.98
C GLY A 40 -17.59 -14.89 -3.23
N TYR A 41 -16.90 -14.56 -4.33
CA TYR A 41 -16.94 -15.34 -5.58
C TYR A 41 -16.42 -16.77 -5.39
N LEU A 42 -15.45 -16.98 -4.50
CA LEU A 42 -14.90 -18.27 -4.16
C LEU A 42 -15.72 -19.04 -3.10
N GLY A 43 -16.88 -18.49 -2.68
CA GLY A 43 -17.81 -19.16 -1.76
C GLY A 43 -17.45 -19.01 -0.28
N ALA A 44 -16.62 -18.04 0.10
CA ALA A 44 -16.36 -17.75 1.51
C ALA A 44 -17.60 -17.14 2.18
N HIS A 45 -17.93 -17.61 3.38
CA HIS A 45 -18.95 -16.99 4.23
C HIS A 45 -18.45 -15.65 4.77
N GLU A 46 -19.32 -14.65 4.84
CA GLU A 46 -18.98 -13.30 5.29
C GLU A 46 -18.41 -13.25 6.72
N GLU A 47 -18.87 -14.14 7.61
CA GLU A 47 -18.35 -14.27 8.97
C GLU A 47 -16.83 -14.57 9.03
N ASN A 48 -16.28 -15.14 7.96
CA ASN A 48 -14.86 -15.46 7.85
C ASN A 48 -14.02 -14.31 7.29
N PHE A 49 -14.62 -13.25 6.76
CA PHE A 49 -13.89 -12.15 6.11
C PHE A 49 -12.92 -11.44 7.06
N ALA A 50 -13.29 -11.30 8.34
CA ALA A 50 -12.40 -10.72 9.34
C ALA A 50 -11.11 -11.55 9.53
N TRP A 51 -11.23 -12.88 9.53
CA TRP A 51 -10.08 -13.78 9.62
C TRP A 51 -9.24 -13.80 8.36
N LEU A 52 -9.89 -13.79 7.20
CA LEU A 52 -9.20 -13.73 5.91
C LEU A 52 -8.44 -12.39 5.72
N GLY A 53 -8.98 -11.30 6.27
CA GLY A 53 -8.35 -9.97 6.23
C GLY A 53 -7.19 -9.78 7.21
N ILE A 54 -6.91 -10.71 8.13
CA ILE A 54 -5.85 -10.56 9.13
C ILE A 54 -4.43 -10.62 8.54
N ALA A 55 -4.30 -11.13 7.32
CA ALA A 55 -3.02 -11.28 6.62
C ALA A 55 -2.25 -9.95 6.53
N GLY A 56 -2.92 -8.86 6.13
CA GLY A 56 -2.33 -7.52 6.01
C GLY A 56 -1.76 -6.98 7.32
N PRO A 57 -2.57 -6.86 8.39
CA PRO A 57 -2.11 -6.42 9.70
C PRO A 57 -0.95 -7.27 10.26
N LEU A 58 -0.99 -8.60 10.10
CA LEU A 58 0.09 -9.48 10.54
C LEU A 58 1.37 -9.24 9.75
N ALA A 59 1.27 -9.15 8.42
CA ALA A 59 2.41 -8.84 7.57
C ALA A 59 3.02 -7.48 7.95
N GLY A 60 2.20 -6.44 8.12
CA GLY A 60 2.65 -5.12 8.53
C GLY A 60 3.36 -5.10 9.87
N LEU A 61 2.77 -5.72 10.88
CA LEU A 61 3.31 -5.73 12.24
C LEU A 61 4.67 -6.44 12.35
N ILE A 62 4.85 -7.54 11.59
CA ILE A 62 6.04 -8.37 11.68
C ILE A 62 7.10 -7.93 10.65
N VAL A 63 6.68 -7.75 9.40
CA VAL A 63 7.62 -7.57 8.28
C VAL A 63 8.21 -6.17 8.25
N GLN A 64 7.42 -5.12 8.48
CA GLN A 64 7.91 -3.75 8.38
C GLN A 64 9.10 -3.45 9.28
N PRO A 65 9.09 -3.75 10.61
CA PRO A 65 10.24 -3.49 11.46
C PRO A 65 11.48 -4.31 11.07
N ILE A 66 11.26 -5.58 10.67
CA ILE A 66 12.36 -6.48 10.28
C ILE A 66 13.01 -5.96 8.99
N ILE A 67 12.22 -5.69 7.97
CA ILE A 67 12.72 -5.20 6.68
C ILE A 67 13.35 -3.80 6.83
N GLY A 68 12.78 -2.93 7.66
CA GLY A 68 13.37 -1.65 8.00
C GLY A 68 14.80 -1.83 8.50
N ALA A 69 14.98 -2.64 9.55
CA ALA A 69 16.29 -2.92 10.14
C ALA A 69 17.25 -3.62 9.15
N MET A 70 16.77 -4.61 8.40
CA MET A 70 17.58 -5.31 7.39
C MET A 70 18.03 -4.38 6.27
N SER A 71 17.13 -3.55 5.73
CA SER A 71 17.47 -2.65 4.63
C SER A 71 18.46 -1.56 5.06
N ASP A 72 18.46 -1.16 6.33
CA ASP A 72 19.45 -0.22 6.87
C ASP A 72 20.88 -0.78 6.91
N ARG A 73 21.01 -2.10 6.99
CA ARG A 73 22.29 -2.82 7.13
C ARG A 73 22.73 -3.54 5.86
N THR A 74 21.96 -3.43 4.79
CA THR A 74 22.28 -4.13 3.54
C THR A 74 23.37 -3.41 2.76
N LEU A 75 24.36 -4.17 2.35
CA LEU A 75 25.44 -3.75 1.44
C LEU A 75 25.30 -4.57 0.16
N SER A 76 24.73 -3.98 -0.88
CA SER A 76 24.58 -4.64 -2.18
C SER A 76 25.16 -3.80 -3.31
N LYS A 77 25.42 -4.44 -4.46
CA LYS A 77 25.90 -3.78 -5.68
C LYS A 77 24.84 -2.84 -6.28
N PHE A 78 23.58 -3.08 -5.98
CA PHE A 78 22.45 -2.31 -6.51
C PHE A 78 22.01 -1.17 -5.59
N GLY A 79 22.63 -1.02 -4.42
CA GLY A 79 22.25 -0.09 -3.37
C GLY A 79 21.75 -0.82 -2.12
N ARG A 80 21.36 -0.05 -1.13
CA ARG A 80 20.90 -0.54 0.18
C ARG A 80 19.42 -0.93 0.16
N ARG A 81 18.59 -0.14 -0.51
CA ARG A 81 17.12 -0.28 -0.56
C ARG A 81 16.62 -1.03 -1.78
N THR A 82 17.30 -0.87 -2.91
CA THR A 82 16.91 -1.41 -4.22
C THR A 82 16.60 -2.91 -4.22
N PRO A 83 17.36 -3.80 -3.54
CA PRO A 83 17.02 -5.22 -3.51
C PRO A 83 15.63 -5.49 -2.92
N TYR A 84 15.24 -4.74 -1.90
CA TYR A 84 13.92 -4.87 -1.26
C TYR A 84 12.80 -4.37 -2.18
N PHE A 85 13.03 -3.29 -2.94
CA PHE A 85 12.07 -2.82 -3.94
C PHE A 85 11.80 -3.89 -4.98
N LEU A 86 12.85 -4.53 -5.49
CA LEU A 86 12.73 -5.56 -6.53
C LEU A 86 12.05 -6.81 -6.01
N ILE A 87 12.47 -7.32 -4.85
CA ILE A 87 11.85 -8.50 -4.23
C ILE A 87 10.37 -8.23 -3.95
N GLY A 88 10.05 -7.12 -3.32
CA GLY A 88 8.67 -6.78 -3.02
C GLY A 88 7.83 -6.55 -4.28
N ALA A 89 8.37 -5.88 -5.32
CA ALA A 89 7.69 -5.70 -6.60
C ALA A 89 7.39 -7.02 -7.30
N ILE A 90 8.34 -7.96 -7.29
CA ILE A 90 8.14 -9.31 -7.86
C ILE A 90 7.04 -10.05 -7.09
N MET A 91 7.06 -10.00 -5.76
CA MET A 91 6.03 -10.63 -4.93
C MET A 91 4.65 -10.01 -5.16
N CYS A 92 4.56 -8.67 -5.21
CA CYS A 92 3.32 -7.96 -5.51
C CYS A 92 2.81 -8.32 -6.91
N SER A 93 3.68 -8.27 -7.91
CA SER A 93 3.33 -8.60 -9.29
C SER A 93 2.85 -10.05 -9.43
N ALA A 94 3.55 -11.00 -8.81
CA ALA A 94 3.15 -12.41 -8.80
C ALA A 94 1.82 -12.61 -8.06
N GLY A 95 1.65 -11.99 -6.90
CA GLY A 95 0.40 -12.05 -6.12
C GLY A 95 -0.78 -11.50 -6.91
N LEU A 96 -0.64 -10.33 -7.54
CA LEU A 96 -1.68 -9.74 -8.39
C LEU A 96 -1.97 -10.59 -9.63
N PHE A 97 -0.94 -11.13 -10.28
CA PHE A 97 -1.11 -11.97 -11.46
C PHE A 97 -1.88 -13.25 -11.15
N LEU A 98 -1.54 -13.90 -10.04
CA LEU A 98 -2.12 -15.20 -9.65
C LEU A 98 -3.45 -15.08 -8.92
N MET A 99 -3.76 -13.94 -8.29
CA MET A 99 -4.96 -13.74 -7.48
C MET A 99 -6.26 -14.06 -8.23
N PRO A 100 -6.50 -13.57 -9.46
CA PRO A 100 -7.71 -13.88 -10.21
C PRO A 100 -7.79 -15.33 -10.70
N LEU A 101 -6.70 -16.08 -10.60
CA LEU A 101 -6.65 -17.51 -10.96
C LEU A 101 -6.94 -18.41 -9.76
N SER A 102 -7.24 -17.84 -8.59
CA SER A 102 -7.54 -18.61 -7.37
C SER A 102 -8.74 -19.50 -7.55
N GLN A 103 -8.60 -20.77 -7.19
CA GLN A 103 -9.67 -21.77 -7.29
C GLN A 103 -10.29 -22.08 -5.92
N SER A 104 -9.72 -21.53 -4.84
CA SER A 104 -10.22 -21.73 -3.48
C SER A 104 -9.94 -20.52 -2.62
N VAL A 105 -10.73 -20.37 -1.55
CA VAL A 105 -10.55 -19.30 -0.54
C VAL A 105 -9.15 -19.38 0.09
N MET A 106 -8.64 -20.60 0.35
CA MET A 106 -7.31 -20.79 0.94
C MET A 106 -6.18 -20.34 -0.02
N MET A 107 -6.32 -20.60 -1.30
CA MET A 107 -5.38 -20.11 -2.32
C MET A 107 -5.40 -18.58 -2.38
N ALA A 108 -6.57 -17.96 -2.40
CA ALA A 108 -6.72 -16.50 -2.40
C ALA A 108 -6.13 -15.87 -1.12
N PHE A 109 -6.34 -16.49 0.05
CA PHE A 109 -5.75 -16.06 1.31
C PHE A 109 -4.21 -16.12 1.28
N SER A 110 -3.66 -17.22 0.77
CA SER A 110 -2.20 -17.38 0.66
C SER A 110 -1.57 -16.37 -0.30
N LEU A 111 -2.23 -16.10 -1.42
CA LEU A 111 -1.80 -15.09 -2.39
C LEU A 111 -1.93 -13.67 -1.82
N LEU A 112 -2.99 -13.39 -1.05
CA LEU A 112 -3.13 -12.14 -0.32
C LEU A 112 -1.96 -11.94 0.66
N PHE A 113 -1.60 -12.97 1.40
CA PHE A 113 -0.47 -12.90 2.33
C PHE A 113 0.85 -12.60 1.61
N ILE A 114 1.10 -13.25 0.45
CA ILE A 114 2.27 -12.97 -0.40
C ILE A 114 2.25 -11.53 -0.91
N LEU A 115 1.09 -11.04 -1.34
CA LEU A 115 0.89 -9.68 -1.79
C LEU A 115 1.18 -8.66 -0.68
N ASP A 116 0.66 -8.90 0.52
CA ASP A 116 0.90 -8.07 1.70
C ASP A 116 2.37 -8.08 2.12
N LEU A 117 3.02 -9.24 2.08
CA LEU A 117 4.47 -9.34 2.31
C LEU A 117 5.23 -8.45 1.31
N GLY A 118 4.94 -8.56 0.01
CA GLY A 118 5.57 -7.77 -1.04
C GLY A 118 5.37 -6.27 -0.84
N ASN A 119 4.15 -5.85 -0.53
CA ASN A 119 3.82 -4.46 -0.24
C ASN A 119 4.64 -3.93 0.96
N ASN A 120 4.72 -4.68 2.05
CA ASN A 120 5.44 -4.27 3.26
C ASN A 120 6.96 -4.30 3.08
N ILE A 121 7.50 -5.28 2.33
CA ILE A 121 8.93 -5.34 1.98
C ILE A 121 9.36 -4.12 1.17
N THR A 122 8.48 -3.59 0.31
CA THR A 122 8.78 -2.41 -0.52
C THR A 122 8.53 -1.10 0.22
N MET A 123 7.46 -0.99 0.99
CA MET A 123 6.94 0.27 1.51
C MET A 123 7.93 0.97 2.46
N GLU A 124 8.47 0.28 3.46
CA GLU A 124 9.35 0.90 4.45
C GLU A 124 10.70 1.33 3.85
N PRO A 125 11.43 0.49 3.09
CA PRO A 125 12.61 0.95 2.41
C PRO A 125 12.35 2.11 1.44
N TYR A 126 11.16 2.16 0.82
CA TYR A 126 10.81 3.24 -0.11
C TYR A 126 10.62 4.59 0.61
N ARG A 127 10.01 4.60 1.79
CA ARG A 127 9.92 5.80 2.63
C ARG A 127 11.30 6.27 3.09
N ALA A 128 12.17 5.34 3.48
CA ALA A 128 13.54 5.65 3.86
C ALA A 128 14.37 6.19 2.68
N TYR A 129 14.13 5.68 1.45
CA TYR A 129 14.81 6.12 0.23
C TYR A 129 14.61 7.61 -0.05
N VAL A 130 13.43 8.18 0.24
CA VAL A 130 13.20 9.64 0.14
C VAL A 130 14.16 10.42 1.02
N ASN A 131 14.35 9.98 2.26
CA ASN A 131 15.29 10.61 3.18
C ASN A 131 16.75 10.40 2.77
N ASP A 132 17.06 9.20 2.28
CA ASP A 132 18.42 8.82 1.89
C ASP A 132 18.88 9.58 0.63
N ARG A 133 17.97 9.83 -0.31
CA ARG A 133 18.29 10.40 -1.63
C ARG A 133 18.14 11.91 -1.72
N LEU A 134 17.18 12.50 -0.99
CA LEU A 134 16.87 13.92 -1.11
C LEU A 134 17.66 14.79 -0.15
N ASN A 135 18.03 15.97 -0.64
CA ASN A 135 18.51 17.05 0.20
C ASN A 135 17.42 17.44 1.24
N PRO A 136 17.77 17.79 2.49
CA PRO A 136 16.81 18.16 3.52
C PRO A 136 15.76 19.20 3.07
N SER A 137 16.16 20.17 2.27
CA SER A 137 15.24 21.18 1.73
C SER A 137 14.17 20.64 0.77
N GLN A 138 14.41 19.46 0.17
CA GLN A 138 13.51 18.82 -0.81
C GLN A 138 12.68 17.67 -0.23
N ARG A 139 12.98 17.18 0.97
CA ARG A 139 12.28 16.05 1.60
C ARG A 139 10.78 16.29 1.74
N GLY A 140 10.39 17.51 2.10
CA GLY A 140 8.97 17.88 2.19
C GLY A 140 8.22 17.67 0.88
N PHE A 141 8.81 18.08 -0.26
CA PHE A 141 8.22 17.84 -1.57
C PHE A 141 8.26 16.35 -1.96
N GLY A 142 9.32 15.63 -1.58
CA GLY A 142 9.41 14.18 -1.79
C GLY A 142 8.26 13.40 -1.13
N PHE A 143 7.99 13.68 0.14
CA PHE A 143 6.86 13.05 0.86
C PHE A 143 5.50 13.51 0.36
N LEU A 144 5.35 14.79 -0.02
CA LEU A 144 4.13 15.28 -0.64
C LEU A 144 3.86 14.55 -1.97
N SER A 145 4.89 14.32 -2.77
CA SER A 145 4.77 13.54 -4.01
C SER A 145 4.33 12.09 -3.75
N GLN A 146 4.86 11.44 -2.69
CA GLN A 146 4.39 10.11 -2.30
C GLN A 146 2.91 10.11 -1.91
N SER A 147 2.48 11.09 -1.12
CA SER A 147 1.06 11.24 -0.73
C SER A 147 0.16 11.48 -1.93
N ALA A 148 0.60 12.31 -2.87
CA ALA A 148 -0.12 12.56 -4.12
C ALA A 148 -0.24 11.30 -4.97
N PHE A 149 0.85 10.55 -5.13
CA PHE A 149 0.81 9.27 -5.86
C PHE A 149 -0.03 8.21 -5.14
N THR A 150 -0.08 8.21 -3.81
CA THR A 150 -1.00 7.34 -3.05
C THR A 150 -2.45 7.60 -3.43
N GLY A 151 -2.90 8.85 -3.31
CA GLY A 151 -4.28 9.22 -3.64
C GLY A 151 -4.63 8.93 -5.10
N LEU A 152 -3.75 9.31 -6.03
CA LEU A 152 -3.95 9.06 -7.46
C LEU A 152 -4.01 7.56 -7.77
N ALA A 153 -3.05 6.78 -7.27
CA ALA A 153 -2.95 5.36 -7.54
C ALA A 153 -4.15 4.59 -6.99
N GLN A 154 -4.55 4.87 -5.75
CA GLN A 154 -5.71 4.24 -5.14
C GLN A 154 -7.00 4.65 -5.85
N THR A 155 -7.15 5.92 -6.23
CA THR A 155 -8.29 6.36 -7.05
C THR A 155 -8.40 5.54 -8.35
N LEU A 156 -7.29 5.43 -9.08
CA LEU A 156 -7.25 4.66 -10.32
C LEU A 156 -7.47 3.16 -10.10
N ALA A 157 -6.92 2.59 -9.03
CA ALA A 157 -7.07 1.17 -8.70
C ALA A 157 -8.52 0.80 -8.39
N TYR A 158 -9.20 1.62 -7.57
CA TYR A 158 -10.61 1.43 -7.26
C TYR A 158 -11.51 1.62 -8.49
N LEU A 159 -11.15 2.57 -9.36
CA LEU A 159 -11.92 2.87 -10.57
C LEU A 159 -11.63 1.91 -11.73
N MET A 160 -10.51 1.17 -11.70
CA MET A 160 -10.06 0.36 -12.83
C MET A 160 -11.11 -0.62 -13.35
N PRO A 161 -11.86 -1.39 -12.53
CA PRO A 161 -12.95 -2.22 -13.00
C PRO A 161 -14.00 -1.44 -13.80
N SER A 162 -14.42 -0.27 -13.29
CA SER A 162 -15.39 0.59 -13.98
C SER A 162 -14.83 1.18 -15.27
N ILE A 163 -13.58 1.59 -15.30
CA ILE A 163 -12.90 2.08 -16.50
C ILE A 163 -12.94 1.01 -17.60
N LEU A 164 -12.59 -0.23 -17.28
CA LEU A 164 -12.61 -1.34 -18.25
C LEU A 164 -14.01 -1.59 -18.81
N VAL A 165 -15.03 -1.52 -17.95
CA VAL A 165 -16.43 -1.63 -18.38
C VAL A 165 -16.84 -0.45 -19.27
N TRP A 166 -16.42 0.78 -18.96
CA TRP A 166 -16.68 1.96 -19.81
C TRP A 166 -16.01 1.86 -21.18
N PHE A 167 -14.86 1.18 -21.26
CA PHE A 167 -14.20 0.89 -22.53
C PHE A 167 -14.76 -0.34 -23.25
N GLY A 168 -15.91 -0.89 -22.83
CA GLY A 168 -16.64 -1.93 -23.52
C GLY A 168 -16.43 -3.35 -23.01
N MET A 169 -15.73 -3.54 -21.88
CA MET A 169 -15.61 -4.87 -21.27
C MET A 169 -16.97 -5.30 -20.70
N SER A 170 -17.31 -6.56 -20.90
CA SER A 170 -18.57 -7.11 -20.42
C SER A 170 -18.64 -7.13 -18.88
N LYS A 171 -19.80 -6.71 -18.34
CA LYS A 171 -20.11 -6.85 -16.91
C LYS A 171 -20.51 -8.28 -16.52
N TYR A 172 -20.81 -9.10 -17.52
CA TYR A 172 -21.44 -10.42 -17.33
C TYR A 172 -20.47 -11.57 -17.43
N GLU A 173 -19.37 -11.39 -18.16
CA GLU A 173 -18.36 -12.41 -18.35
C GLU A 173 -17.59 -12.67 -17.07
N THR A 174 -17.51 -13.95 -16.70
CA THR A 174 -16.77 -14.45 -15.55
C THR A 174 -15.90 -15.63 -15.98
N SER A 175 -14.79 -15.81 -15.29
CA SER A 175 -13.96 -17.00 -15.40
C SER A 175 -14.63 -18.22 -14.73
N ALA A 176 -14.04 -19.40 -14.90
CA ALA A 176 -14.56 -20.66 -14.33
C ALA A 176 -14.68 -20.61 -12.77
N ASN A 177 -13.96 -19.74 -12.12
CA ASN A 177 -13.99 -19.49 -10.66
C ASN A 177 -14.93 -18.34 -10.26
N HIS A 178 -15.86 -17.94 -11.13
CA HIS A 178 -16.84 -16.87 -10.95
C HIS A 178 -16.26 -15.45 -10.80
N ILE A 179 -14.94 -15.27 -10.88
CA ILE A 179 -14.33 -13.93 -10.81
C ILE A 179 -14.59 -13.19 -12.13
N PRO A 180 -15.14 -11.95 -12.07
CA PRO A 180 -15.43 -11.15 -13.27
C PRO A 180 -14.17 -10.84 -14.08
N GLU A 181 -14.30 -10.83 -15.41
CA GLU A 181 -13.18 -10.57 -16.31
C GLU A 181 -12.59 -9.16 -16.11
N PHE A 182 -13.42 -8.16 -15.82
CA PHE A 182 -12.93 -6.81 -15.50
C PHE A 182 -12.05 -6.79 -14.24
N THR A 183 -12.35 -7.62 -13.23
CA THR A 183 -11.48 -7.77 -12.04
C THR A 183 -10.17 -8.41 -12.44
N ARG A 184 -10.21 -9.50 -13.22
CA ARG A 184 -9.02 -10.20 -13.68
C ARG A 184 -8.07 -9.28 -14.45
N VAL A 185 -8.58 -8.52 -15.42
CA VAL A 185 -7.77 -7.58 -16.21
C VAL A 185 -7.23 -6.43 -15.35
N SER A 186 -8.02 -5.93 -14.38
CA SER A 186 -7.55 -4.93 -13.43
C SER A 186 -6.33 -5.40 -12.63
N PHE A 187 -6.34 -6.65 -12.17
CA PHE A 187 -5.22 -7.25 -11.45
C PHE A 187 -4.00 -7.47 -12.36
N LEU A 188 -4.19 -7.87 -13.62
CA LEU A 188 -3.10 -7.97 -14.60
C LEU A 188 -2.44 -6.61 -14.83
N ILE A 189 -3.23 -5.55 -15.03
CA ILE A 189 -2.71 -4.18 -15.16
C ILE A 189 -1.92 -3.80 -13.91
N GLY A 190 -2.44 -4.10 -12.73
CA GLY A 190 -1.74 -3.85 -11.45
C GLY A 190 -0.42 -4.61 -11.33
N ALA A 191 -0.39 -5.86 -11.78
CA ALA A 191 0.83 -6.67 -11.79
C ALA A 191 1.93 -6.03 -12.65
N PHE A 192 1.59 -5.56 -13.84
CA PHE A 192 2.54 -4.86 -14.71
C PHE A 192 2.96 -3.50 -14.15
N LEU A 193 2.00 -2.71 -13.66
CA LEU A 193 2.29 -1.39 -13.09
C LEU A 193 3.22 -1.49 -11.88
N SER A 194 3.00 -2.43 -10.97
CA SER A 194 3.81 -2.55 -9.76
C SER A 194 5.29 -2.81 -10.06
N ILE A 195 5.61 -3.65 -11.04
CA ILE A 195 7.01 -3.95 -11.38
C ILE A 195 7.64 -2.88 -12.28
N ILE A 196 6.90 -2.41 -13.30
CA ILE A 196 7.44 -1.44 -14.27
C ILE A 196 7.76 -0.11 -13.60
N THR A 197 6.87 0.40 -12.74
CA THR A 197 7.08 1.68 -12.08
C THR A 197 8.24 1.65 -11.09
N ILE A 198 8.46 0.54 -10.40
CA ILE A 198 9.61 0.35 -9.52
C ILE A 198 10.91 0.28 -10.33
N ILE A 199 10.95 -0.52 -11.39
CA ILE A 199 12.12 -0.57 -12.28
C ILE A 199 12.44 0.81 -12.85
N TRP A 200 11.41 1.53 -13.31
CA TRP A 200 11.59 2.91 -13.79
C TRP A 200 12.20 3.81 -12.72
N SER A 201 11.65 3.79 -11.52
CA SER A 201 12.09 4.65 -10.42
C SER A 201 13.57 4.41 -10.07
N ILE A 202 13.98 3.15 -9.88
CA ILE A 202 15.35 2.80 -9.49
C ILE A 202 16.38 3.02 -10.61
N THR A 203 15.95 2.92 -11.88
CA THR A 203 16.83 3.16 -13.02
C THR A 203 17.02 4.64 -13.31
N ARG A 204 15.98 5.45 -13.14
CA ARG A 204 16.04 6.90 -13.40
C ARG A 204 16.67 7.69 -12.27
N VAL A 205 16.45 7.28 -11.04
CA VAL A 205 17.01 7.94 -9.86
C VAL A 205 17.62 6.87 -8.95
N PRO A 206 18.83 6.38 -9.24
CA PRO A 206 19.48 5.38 -8.41
C PRO A 206 19.82 5.92 -7.01
N GLU A 207 19.99 5.00 -6.07
CA GLU A 207 20.50 5.34 -4.74
C GLU A 207 21.87 6.00 -4.80
N LEU A 208 22.16 6.87 -3.83
CA LEU A 208 23.51 7.38 -3.66
C LEU A 208 24.42 6.28 -3.12
N PRO A 209 25.66 6.21 -3.61
CA PRO A 209 26.64 5.30 -3.03
C PRO A 209 26.89 5.69 -1.56
N LEU A 210 27.03 4.67 -0.72
CA LEU A 210 27.38 4.87 0.68
C LEU A 210 28.76 5.53 0.81
N SER A 211 28.88 6.47 1.73
CA SER A 211 30.20 6.98 2.11
C SER A 211 31.06 5.86 2.72
N THR A 212 32.38 6.01 2.64
CA THR A 212 33.32 5.04 3.23
C THR A 212 33.05 4.85 4.73
N GLN A 213 32.76 5.94 5.43
CA GLN A 213 32.47 5.89 6.87
C GLN A 213 31.15 5.14 7.19
N GLU A 214 30.09 5.37 6.40
CA GLU A 214 28.82 4.65 6.58
C GLU A 214 28.98 3.17 6.27
N ARG A 215 29.75 2.83 5.21
CA ARG A 215 30.05 1.46 4.85
C ARG A 215 30.79 0.73 5.96
N GLU A 216 31.86 1.31 6.49
CA GLU A 216 32.60 0.74 7.61
C GLU A 216 31.77 0.59 8.87
N ARG A 217 30.87 1.56 9.13
CA ARG A 217 29.92 1.49 10.24
C ARG A 217 28.99 0.30 10.10
N ILE A 218 28.42 0.09 8.90
CA ILE A 218 27.51 -1.03 8.63
C ILE A 218 28.25 -2.37 8.71
N GLU A 219 29.47 -2.46 8.18
CA GLU A 219 30.30 -3.67 8.23
C GLU A 219 30.63 -4.10 9.68
N LYS A 220 30.78 -3.15 10.60
CA LYS A 220 31.06 -3.40 12.02
C LYS A 220 29.82 -3.77 12.84
N LEU A 221 28.60 -3.59 12.31
CA LEU A 221 27.39 -3.98 13.01
C LEU A 221 27.27 -5.50 13.11
N PRO A 222 26.94 -6.05 14.29
CA PRO A 222 26.75 -7.49 14.45
C PRO A 222 25.56 -7.96 13.57
N ARG A 223 25.81 -8.95 12.74
CA ARG A 223 24.78 -9.59 11.90
C ARG A 223 24.09 -10.69 12.69
N ASN A 224 23.24 -10.31 13.64
CA ASN A 224 22.52 -11.26 14.49
C ASN A 224 21.03 -10.93 14.48
N PHE A 225 20.25 -11.71 13.75
CA PHE A 225 18.79 -11.56 13.64
C PHE A 225 18.09 -11.55 15.02
N VAL A 226 18.56 -12.37 15.96
CA VAL A 226 17.99 -12.40 17.31
C VAL A 226 18.29 -11.10 18.08
N ALA A 227 19.46 -10.50 17.86
CA ALA A 227 19.80 -9.20 18.44
C ALA A 227 18.91 -8.09 17.85
N ASP A 228 18.64 -8.15 16.54
CA ASP A 228 17.76 -7.19 15.85
C ASP A 228 16.33 -7.27 16.38
N LEU A 229 15.80 -8.48 16.56
CA LEU A 229 14.48 -8.67 17.18
C LEU A 229 14.44 -8.14 18.61
N LYS A 230 15.48 -8.41 19.43
CA LYS A 230 15.58 -7.88 20.79
C LYS A 230 15.62 -6.35 20.80
N GLU A 231 16.31 -5.74 19.84
CA GLU A 231 16.37 -4.28 19.69
C GLU A 231 14.99 -3.71 19.37
N ILE A 232 14.24 -4.33 18.43
CA ILE A 232 12.87 -3.94 18.08
C ILE A 232 11.95 -4.03 19.31
N PHE A 233 11.96 -5.14 20.02
CA PHE A 233 11.17 -5.30 21.26
C PHE A 233 11.55 -4.30 22.35
N SER A 234 12.85 -4.02 22.49
CA SER A 234 13.34 -2.99 23.43
C SER A 234 12.86 -1.60 23.04
N ALA A 235 12.87 -1.26 21.75
CA ALA A 235 12.36 0.01 21.22
C ALA A 235 10.85 0.18 21.49
N ILE A 236 10.05 -0.88 21.27
CA ILE A 236 8.61 -0.88 21.60
C ILE A 236 8.41 -0.65 23.10
N LYS A 237 9.16 -1.33 23.95
CA LYS A 237 9.07 -1.18 25.41
C LYS A 237 9.47 0.23 25.89
N LYS A 238 10.45 0.85 25.23
CA LYS A 238 10.95 2.21 25.52
C LYS A 238 10.19 3.31 24.76
N MET A 239 9.10 2.97 24.06
CA MET A 239 8.33 3.90 23.25
C MET A 239 7.85 5.10 24.09
N PRO A 240 8.08 6.36 23.64
CA PRO A 240 7.60 7.56 24.32
C PRO A 240 6.08 7.57 24.51
N LYS A 241 5.60 8.24 25.56
CA LYS A 241 4.17 8.31 25.90
C LYS A 241 3.31 8.77 24.71
N GLN A 242 3.76 9.78 23.97
CA GLN A 242 3.05 10.30 22.80
C GLN A 242 2.86 9.23 21.71
N MET A 243 3.91 8.46 21.42
CA MET A 243 3.85 7.39 20.43
C MET A 243 2.93 6.25 20.88
N ARG A 244 2.94 5.89 22.18
CA ARG A 244 2.00 4.88 22.73
C ARG A 244 0.54 5.34 22.60
N THR A 245 0.27 6.61 22.87
CA THR A 245 -1.08 7.20 22.69
C THR A 245 -1.49 7.14 21.23
N MET A 246 -0.61 7.49 20.29
CA MET A 246 -0.88 7.39 18.85
C MET A 246 -1.10 5.94 18.42
N ALA A 247 -0.31 4.99 18.90
CA ALA A 247 -0.48 3.57 18.59
C ALA A 247 -1.86 3.06 19.06
N PHE A 248 -2.26 3.43 20.27
CA PHE A 248 -3.57 3.06 20.81
C PHE A 248 -4.73 3.67 19.99
N MET A 249 -4.64 4.94 19.64
CA MET A 249 -5.62 5.60 18.78
C MET A 249 -5.68 4.94 17.39
N SER A 250 -4.51 4.66 16.78
CA SER A 250 -4.43 4.00 15.48
C SER A 250 -5.04 2.60 15.49
N LEU A 251 -4.98 1.88 16.61
CA LEU A 251 -5.62 0.56 16.74
C LEU A 251 -7.13 0.64 16.44
N PHE A 252 -7.84 1.59 17.03
CA PHE A 252 -9.28 1.75 16.80
C PHE A 252 -9.58 2.26 15.39
N GLN A 253 -8.77 3.18 14.90
CA GLN A 253 -8.91 3.70 13.53
C GLN A 253 -8.76 2.57 12.50
N TRP A 254 -7.72 1.75 12.61
CA TRP A 254 -7.49 0.63 11.68
C TRP A 254 -8.53 -0.47 11.83
N TYR A 255 -9.03 -0.72 13.06
CA TYR A 255 -10.13 -1.64 13.28
C TYR A 255 -11.39 -1.22 12.51
N ALA A 256 -11.77 0.07 12.60
CA ALA A 256 -12.89 0.62 11.85
C ALA A 256 -12.66 0.54 10.32
N MET A 257 -11.45 0.85 9.84
CA MET A 257 -11.12 0.76 8.41
C MET A 257 -11.14 -0.66 7.88
N CYS A 258 -10.67 -1.64 8.65
CA CYS A 258 -10.75 -3.06 8.26
C CYS A 258 -12.22 -3.52 8.13
N GLY A 259 -13.08 -3.09 9.06
CA GLY A 259 -14.53 -3.33 8.96
C GLY A 259 -15.13 -2.69 7.71
N TYR A 260 -14.80 -1.44 7.44
CA TYR A 260 -15.26 -0.74 6.25
C TYR A 260 -14.84 -1.49 4.98
N TRP A 261 -13.55 -1.74 4.76
CA TRP A 261 -13.07 -2.38 3.53
C TRP A 261 -13.55 -3.83 3.38
N GLY A 262 -13.69 -4.55 4.50
CA GLY A 262 -14.12 -5.95 4.47
C GLY A 262 -15.59 -6.14 4.10
N TYR A 263 -16.46 -5.19 4.46
CA TYR A 263 -17.90 -5.41 4.40
C TYR A 263 -18.69 -4.42 3.54
N THR A 264 -18.09 -3.32 3.06
CA THR A 264 -18.80 -2.29 2.30
C THR A 264 -19.47 -2.84 1.05
N THR A 265 -18.79 -3.70 0.27
CA THR A 265 -19.39 -4.30 -0.94
C THR A 265 -20.64 -5.09 -0.58
N ASN A 266 -20.61 -5.89 0.49
CA ASN A 266 -21.74 -6.70 0.92
C ASN A 266 -22.88 -5.85 1.49
N ALA A 267 -22.55 -4.76 2.17
CA ALA A 267 -23.55 -3.79 2.62
C ALA A 267 -24.27 -3.12 1.43
N ILE A 268 -23.53 -2.71 0.41
CA ILE A 268 -24.07 -2.13 -0.84
C ILE A 268 -24.91 -3.16 -1.57
N SER A 269 -24.45 -4.41 -1.70
CA SER A 269 -25.15 -5.47 -2.42
C SER A 269 -26.54 -5.76 -1.80
N ARG A 270 -26.63 -5.75 -0.48
CA ARG A 270 -27.88 -5.96 0.24
C ARG A 270 -28.79 -4.74 0.19
N SER A 271 -28.25 -3.55 0.44
CA SER A 271 -29.07 -2.33 0.58
C SER A 271 -29.56 -1.75 -0.74
N LEU A 272 -28.73 -1.76 -1.78
CA LEU A 272 -29.07 -1.15 -3.08
C LEU A 272 -29.49 -2.18 -4.14
N PHE A 273 -28.95 -3.39 -4.08
CA PHE A 273 -29.16 -4.42 -5.11
C PHE A 273 -29.96 -5.63 -4.61
N ASN A 274 -30.39 -5.65 -3.34
CA ASN A 274 -31.20 -6.70 -2.72
C ASN A 274 -30.66 -8.11 -2.94
N THR A 275 -29.32 -8.28 -2.88
CA THR A 275 -28.67 -9.59 -3.03
C THR A 275 -27.61 -9.83 -1.97
N SER A 276 -27.51 -11.07 -1.50
CA SER A 276 -26.40 -11.58 -0.69
C SER A 276 -25.56 -12.61 -1.46
N ASP A 277 -25.98 -12.99 -2.67
CA ASP A 277 -25.31 -13.99 -3.48
C ASP A 277 -24.26 -13.33 -4.38
N ALA A 278 -22.99 -13.62 -4.09
CA ALA A 278 -21.84 -13.09 -4.80
C ALA A 278 -21.77 -13.55 -6.28
N THR A 279 -22.46 -14.63 -6.67
CA THR A 279 -22.44 -15.13 -8.04
C THR A 279 -23.36 -14.33 -8.97
N THR A 280 -24.24 -13.51 -8.43
CA THR A 280 -25.26 -12.77 -9.19
C THR A 280 -24.68 -11.57 -9.94
N GLN A 281 -25.40 -11.15 -10.97
CA GLN A 281 -25.10 -9.90 -11.69
C GLN A 281 -25.26 -8.68 -10.78
N ALA A 282 -26.27 -8.66 -9.92
CA ALA A 282 -26.54 -7.60 -8.97
C ALA A 282 -25.36 -7.38 -8.01
N TYR A 283 -24.69 -8.45 -7.58
CA TYR A 283 -23.48 -8.33 -6.76
C TYR A 283 -22.32 -7.70 -7.54
N ARG A 284 -22.15 -8.01 -8.83
CA ARG A 284 -21.12 -7.37 -9.67
C ARG A 284 -21.36 -5.86 -9.84
N GLU A 285 -22.61 -5.43 -9.94
CA GLU A 285 -22.96 -3.99 -9.93
C GLU A 285 -22.60 -3.35 -8.56
N ALA A 286 -22.82 -4.05 -7.46
CA ALA A 286 -22.41 -3.57 -6.14
C ALA A 286 -20.88 -3.43 -6.03
N VAL A 287 -20.11 -4.34 -6.62
CA VAL A 287 -18.63 -4.25 -6.67
C VAL A 287 -18.17 -3.03 -7.46
N LEU A 288 -18.77 -2.77 -8.63
CA LEU A 288 -18.45 -1.59 -9.43
C LEU A 288 -18.84 -0.30 -8.69
N THR A 289 -19.98 -0.29 -8.02
CA THR A 289 -20.45 0.85 -7.21
C THR A 289 -19.50 1.12 -6.04
N ASN A 290 -19.09 0.08 -5.31
CA ASN A 290 -18.07 0.21 -4.25
C ASN A 290 -16.75 0.75 -4.80
N GLY A 291 -16.31 0.29 -5.96
CA GLY A 291 -15.13 0.80 -6.65
C GLY A 291 -15.25 2.29 -6.97
N GLN A 292 -16.37 2.76 -7.49
CA GLN A 292 -16.62 4.18 -7.79
C GLN A 292 -16.66 5.04 -6.51
N MET A 293 -17.33 4.58 -5.45
CA MET A 293 -17.35 5.24 -4.15
C MET A 293 -15.94 5.34 -3.54
N GLY A 294 -15.19 4.23 -3.59
CA GLY A 294 -13.81 4.17 -3.12
C GLY A 294 -12.88 5.09 -3.91
N ALA A 295 -13.04 5.16 -5.23
CA ALA A 295 -12.30 6.10 -6.06
C ALA A 295 -12.60 7.54 -5.70
N PHE A 296 -13.87 7.87 -5.48
CA PHE A 296 -14.28 9.23 -5.11
C PHE A 296 -13.67 9.65 -3.77
N TYR A 297 -13.75 8.82 -2.73
CA TYR A 297 -13.16 9.20 -1.43
C TYR A 297 -11.63 9.33 -1.49
N ASN A 298 -10.94 8.46 -2.25
CA ASN A 298 -9.48 8.55 -2.43
C ASN A 298 -9.10 9.83 -3.21
N PHE A 299 -9.87 10.19 -4.22
CA PHE A 299 -9.69 11.45 -4.95
C PHE A 299 -9.92 12.67 -4.03
N MET A 300 -10.97 12.64 -3.23
CA MET A 300 -11.23 13.71 -2.26
C MET A 300 -10.13 13.78 -1.19
N ALA A 301 -9.60 12.64 -0.73
CA ALA A 301 -8.46 12.60 0.18
C ALA A 301 -7.20 13.20 -0.46
N PHE A 302 -6.94 12.94 -1.75
CA PHE A 302 -5.86 13.56 -2.52
C PHE A 302 -6.00 15.09 -2.56
N VAL A 303 -7.17 15.60 -2.93
CA VAL A 303 -7.45 17.04 -2.98
C VAL A 303 -7.34 17.66 -1.58
N ALA A 304 -7.93 17.02 -0.58
CA ALA A 304 -7.89 17.48 0.82
C ALA A 304 -6.45 17.56 1.35
N ALA A 305 -5.59 16.59 1.02
CA ALA A 305 -4.19 16.61 1.46
C ALA A 305 -3.44 17.87 1.00
N LEU A 306 -3.72 18.35 -0.21
CA LEU A 306 -3.13 19.61 -0.74
C LEU A 306 -3.60 20.83 0.04
N ILE A 307 -4.87 20.87 0.45
CA ILE A 307 -5.49 21.98 1.19
C ILE A 307 -5.13 21.91 2.67
N MET A 308 -5.03 20.72 3.24
CA MET A 308 -4.76 20.52 4.67
C MET A 308 -3.34 20.90 5.10
N ALA A 309 -2.36 20.85 4.19
CA ALA A 309 -0.98 21.18 4.52
C ALA A 309 -0.80 22.62 5.10
N PRO A 310 -1.36 23.67 4.50
CA PRO A 310 -1.32 25.02 5.10
C PRO A 310 -2.17 25.15 6.37
N ILE A 311 -3.28 24.41 6.47
CA ILE A 311 -4.14 24.40 7.67
C ILE A 311 -3.40 23.77 8.85
N ALA A 312 -2.70 22.64 8.62
CA ALA A 312 -1.88 21.97 9.62
C ALA A 312 -0.80 22.88 10.20
N ARG A 313 -0.19 23.75 9.37
CA ARG A 313 0.80 24.75 9.83
C ARG A 313 0.20 25.78 10.77
N LYS A 314 -1.07 26.19 10.57
CA LYS A 314 -1.76 27.19 11.40
C LYS A 314 -2.35 26.60 12.68
N MET A 315 -3.01 25.47 12.60
CA MET A 315 -3.74 24.85 13.73
C MET A 315 -2.89 23.90 14.57
N GLY A 316 -1.81 23.38 14.00
CA GLY A 316 -1.04 22.26 14.54
C GLY A 316 -1.59 20.90 14.06
N ALA A 317 -0.69 19.99 13.70
CA ALA A 317 -1.04 18.70 13.11
C ALA A 317 -1.97 17.84 14.00
N HIS A 318 -1.79 17.88 15.33
CA HIS A 318 -2.60 17.10 16.28
C HIS A 318 -4.06 17.56 16.33
N LYS A 319 -4.33 18.87 16.26
CA LYS A 319 -5.71 19.40 16.24
C LYS A 319 -6.41 19.07 14.92
N LEU A 320 -5.70 19.24 13.81
CA LEU A 320 -6.22 18.89 12.50
C LEU A 320 -6.56 17.40 12.41
N HIS A 321 -5.67 16.54 12.92
CA HIS A 321 -5.91 15.09 12.95
C HIS A 321 -7.15 14.72 13.80
N ALA A 322 -7.29 15.31 14.98
CA ALA A 322 -8.47 15.12 15.82
C ALA A 322 -9.77 15.56 15.11
N LEU A 323 -9.74 16.71 14.41
CA LEU A 323 -10.88 17.18 13.62
C LEU A 323 -11.25 16.20 12.49
N CYS A 324 -10.25 15.66 11.79
CA CYS A 324 -10.48 14.66 10.75
C CYS A 324 -11.08 13.37 11.31
N LEU A 325 -10.64 12.92 12.49
CA LEU A 325 -11.22 11.72 13.15
C LEU A 325 -12.68 11.93 13.55
N VAL A 326 -13.02 13.12 14.11
CA VAL A 326 -14.40 13.45 14.44
C VAL A 326 -15.29 13.52 13.19
N GLY A 327 -14.75 14.04 12.08
CA GLY A 327 -15.47 14.10 10.81
C GLY A 327 -15.61 12.75 10.11
N PHE A 328 -14.78 11.75 10.47
CA PHE A 328 -14.86 10.39 9.94
C PHE A 328 -15.89 9.53 10.68
N GLY A 329 -16.06 9.71 11.99
CA GLY A 329 -17.01 8.98 12.84
C GLY A 329 -18.36 9.63 12.88
#